data_bf7f605b59ed06d6d06941fc10df4817
#
_entry.id   bf7f605b59ed06d6d06941fc10df4817
#
_cell.length_a   1.000
_cell.length_b   1.000
_cell.length_c   1.000
_cell.angle_alpha   90.00
_cell.angle_beta   90.00
_cell.angle_gamma   90.00
#
_symmetry.space_group_name_H-M   'P 1'
#
loop_
_entity.id
_entity.type
_entity.pdbx_description
1 polymer ?
#
loop_
_entity_poly.entity_id
_entity_poly.type
_entity_poly.pdbx_seq_one_letter_code
_entity_poly.pdbx_strand_id
1 'polypeptide(L)'
;NFCIESFKDKRFVVIEAGTGVGKSAVGVTIARYMNASEGFTAHFSTTQKILQEQYVKDFSNIGMCSIKSASNYCCSFKTGQSCADSQKEIKIEPKGTKFWKNCVMNCGYKKAKTKFIESKLGVTNFPYLITESNLSGGIKPKELLVIDEAHNVESELSKFVEVSVSSRFAKQFFKSGFDFPTTKAKTYAWLRDIYVPKVKTRMKAMEAGIERFNISESSLKEFTKITGQMDLMRSHLSKLNHFLEKYNSDTWLFEYENETGLKGKRFYFKPIDVSSYAESLL
;
A
#
# COMPACT_ATOMS: atom_id res chain seq x y z
N ASN A 1 -22.87 24.33 -4.48
CA ASN A 1 -23.15 24.55 -5.93
C ASN A 1 -21.86 24.73 -6.75
N PHE A 2 -20.92 25.62 -6.32
CA PHE A 2 -19.68 25.88 -7.09
C PHE A 2 -18.91 24.62 -7.50
N CYS A 3 -18.62 23.70 -6.57
CA CYS A 3 -17.88 22.48 -6.86
C CYS A 3 -18.62 21.58 -7.87
N ILE A 4 -19.94 21.45 -7.72
CA ILE A 4 -20.75 20.61 -8.59
C ILE A 4 -20.77 21.21 -10.02
N GLU A 5 -20.91 22.52 -10.15
CA GLU A 5 -20.82 23.19 -11.44
C GLU A 5 -19.43 23.02 -12.07
N SER A 6 -18.38 23.11 -11.25
CA SER A 6 -16.99 22.92 -11.73
C SER A 6 -16.73 21.52 -12.30
N PHE A 7 -17.37 20.47 -11.78
CA PHE A 7 -17.22 19.11 -12.31
C PHE A 7 -17.83 18.89 -13.69
N LYS A 8 -18.66 19.82 -14.21
CA LYS A 8 -19.16 19.74 -15.58
C LYS A 8 -18.02 19.90 -16.62
N ASP A 9 -17.00 20.71 -16.29
CA ASP A 9 -15.93 21.07 -17.22
C ASP A 9 -14.53 20.69 -16.71
N LYS A 10 -14.40 20.33 -15.43
CA LYS A 10 -13.11 20.09 -14.77
C LYS A 10 -13.06 18.69 -14.17
N ARG A 11 -11.96 18.00 -14.43
CA ARG A 11 -11.66 16.69 -13.84
C ARG A 11 -11.27 16.80 -12.37
N PHE A 12 -10.65 17.91 -11.97
CA PHE A 12 -10.15 18.15 -10.62
C PHE A 12 -10.73 19.45 -10.06
N VAL A 13 -11.20 19.39 -8.83
CA VAL A 13 -11.66 20.55 -8.06
C VAL A 13 -10.93 20.57 -6.72
N VAL A 14 -10.21 21.66 -6.44
CA VAL A 14 -9.50 21.86 -5.19
C VAL A 14 -10.29 22.85 -4.32
N ILE A 15 -10.54 22.48 -3.09
CA ILE A 15 -11.25 23.30 -2.09
C ILE A 15 -10.26 23.65 -0.99
N GLU A 16 -9.90 24.91 -0.88
CA GLU A 16 -9.12 25.43 0.23
C GLU A 16 -10.08 25.99 1.30
N ALA A 17 -9.94 25.48 2.53
CA ALA A 17 -10.78 25.91 3.63
C ALA A 17 -10.04 25.73 4.97
N GLY A 18 -10.29 26.62 5.92
CA GLY A 18 -9.68 26.57 7.24
C GLY A 18 -10.02 25.33 8.05
N THR A 19 -9.31 25.14 9.15
CA THR A 19 -9.60 24.04 10.09
C THR A 19 -10.95 24.27 10.76
N GLY A 20 -11.72 23.19 10.97
CA GLY A 20 -13.02 23.28 11.69
C GLY A 20 -14.22 23.74 10.88
N VAL A 21 -14.05 24.16 9.62
CA VAL A 21 -15.17 24.63 8.77
C VAL A 21 -16.01 23.50 8.15
N GLY A 22 -15.74 22.24 8.49
CA GLY A 22 -16.54 21.10 8.02
C GLY A 22 -16.14 20.59 6.63
N LYS A 23 -14.86 20.66 6.23
CA LYS A 23 -14.37 20.13 4.93
C LYS A 23 -14.85 18.72 4.62
N SER A 24 -14.80 17.83 5.62
CA SER A 24 -15.24 16.43 5.46
C SER A 24 -16.74 16.35 5.12
N ALA A 25 -17.57 17.17 5.77
CA ALA A 25 -19.00 17.25 5.48
C ALA A 25 -19.28 17.80 4.08
N VAL A 26 -18.49 18.77 3.61
CA VAL A 26 -18.57 19.28 2.22
C VAL A 26 -18.29 18.18 1.22
N GLY A 27 -17.18 17.44 1.38
CA GLY A 27 -16.81 16.31 0.51
C GLY A 27 -17.92 15.23 0.48
N VAL A 28 -18.45 14.88 1.65
CA VAL A 28 -19.53 13.89 1.76
C VAL A 28 -20.84 14.40 1.11
N THR A 29 -21.15 15.67 1.25
CA THR A 29 -22.34 16.27 0.63
C THR A 29 -22.24 16.25 -0.90
N ILE A 30 -21.08 16.59 -1.45
CA ILE A 30 -20.82 16.51 -2.90
C ILE A 30 -20.99 15.07 -3.38
N ALA A 31 -20.36 14.10 -2.71
CA ALA A 31 -20.45 12.70 -3.10
C ALA A 31 -21.90 12.15 -3.04
N ARG A 32 -22.67 12.55 -2.05
CA ARG A 32 -24.10 12.20 -1.94
C ARG A 32 -24.94 12.83 -3.06
N TYR A 33 -24.69 14.09 -3.37
CA TYR A 33 -25.38 14.76 -4.46
C TYR A 33 -25.08 14.05 -5.80
N MET A 34 -23.80 13.80 -6.11
CA MET A 34 -23.40 13.10 -7.33
C MET A 34 -23.94 11.66 -7.39
N ASN A 35 -24.07 10.99 -6.24
CA ASN A 35 -24.72 9.69 -6.20
C ASN A 35 -26.23 9.77 -6.50
N ALA A 36 -26.91 10.80 -6.00
CA ALA A 36 -28.36 10.96 -6.22
C ALA A 36 -28.68 11.41 -7.66
N SER A 37 -27.86 12.27 -8.26
CA SER A 37 -28.08 12.82 -9.61
C SER A 37 -27.56 11.92 -10.72
N GLU A 38 -26.36 11.34 -10.55
CA GLU A 38 -25.61 10.62 -11.59
C GLU A 38 -25.40 9.14 -11.27
N GLY A 39 -25.74 8.70 -10.07
CA GLY A 39 -25.47 7.34 -9.61
C GLY A 39 -24.00 7.09 -9.20
N PHE A 40 -23.16 8.11 -9.15
CA PHE A 40 -21.73 8.00 -8.84
C PHE A 40 -21.47 7.41 -7.47
N THR A 41 -20.42 6.62 -7.38
CA THR A 41 -19.89 6.11 -6.13
C THR A 41 -18.57 6.81 -5.79
N ALA A 42 -18.20 6.86 -4.51
CA ALA A 42 -17.06 7.63 -4.06
C ALA A 42 -16.09 6.86 -3.19
N HIS A 43 -14.80 7.05 -3.45
CA HIS A 43 -13.74 6.77 -2.48
C HIS A 43 -13.34 8.05 -1.76
N PHE A 44 -13.20 7.94 -0.45
CA PHE A 44 -12.60 8.97 0.41
C PHE A 44 -11.24 8.49 0.86
N SER A 45 -10.25 9.35 0.71
CA SER A 45 -8.88 9.07 1.12
C SER A 45 -8.43 10.06 2.17
N THR A 46 -7.88 9.54 3.26
CA THR A 46 -7.31 10.35 4.36
C THR A 46 -5.84 9.97 4.57
N THR A 47 -5.05 10.86 5.13
CA THR A 47 -3.64 10.57 5.44
C THR A 47 -3.47 9.76 6.73
N GLN A 48 -4.42 9.86 7.65
CA GLN A 48 -4.33 9.25 8.98
C GLN A 48 -5.51 8.32 9.29
N LYS A 49 -5.22 7.24 10.03
CA LYS A 49 -6.25 6.27 10.44
C LYS A 49 -7.30 6.88 11.39
N ILE A 50 -6.92 7.86 12.18
CA ILE A 50 -7.86 8.53 13.11
C ILE A 50 -8.92 9.32 12.34
N LEU A 51 -8.54 10.00 11.26
CA LEU A 51 -9.48 10.69 10.39
C LEU A 51 -10.44 9.68 9.71
N GLN A 52 -9.94 8.52 9.30
CA GLN A 52 -10.76 7.45 8.75
C GLN A 52 -11.82 6.96 9.75
N GLU A 53 -11.46 6.84 11.02
CA GLU A 53 -12.41 6.47 12.09
C GLU A 53 -13.45 7.56 12.33
N GLN A 54 -13.02 8.81 12.26
CA GLN A 54 -13.92 9.96 12.36
C GLN A 54 -14.95 9.97 11.23
N TYR A 55 -14.55 9.76 9.98
CA TYR A 55 -15.48 9.64 8.85
C TYR A 55 -16.56 8.57 9.09
N VAL A 56 -16.17 7.40 9.59
CA VAL A 56 -17.14 6.35 9.90
C VAL A 56 -18.04 6.75 11.06
N LYS A 57 -17.49 7.35 12.12
CA LYS A 57 -18.26 7.81 13.27
C LYS A 57 -19.31 8.83 12.87
N ASP A 58 -18.94 9.81 12.04
CA ASP A 58 -19.78 10.93 11.69
C ASP A 58 -20.79 10.60 10.57
N PHE A 59 -20.46 9.64 9.68
CA PHE A 59 -21.22 9.39 8.46
C PHE A 59 -21.67 7.93 8.26
N SER A 60 -21.59 7.07 9.28
CA SER A 60 -22.08 5.68 9.19
C SER A 60 -23.59 5.59 8.93
N ASN A 61 -24.34 6.56 9.44
CA ASN A 61 -25.80 6.66 9.25
C ASN A 61 -26.22 6.85 7.78
N ILE A 62 -25.32 7.31 6.93
CA ILE A 62 -25.53 7.46 5.48
C ILE A 62 -24.79 6.40 4.65
N GLY A 63 -24.31 5.34 5.28
CA GLY A 63 -23.68 4.20 4.62
C GLY A 63 -22.19 4.31 4.40
N MET A 64 -21.49 5.27 5.04
CA MET A 64 -20.03 5.33 4.99
C MET A 64 -19.41 4.07 5.58
N CYS A 65 -18.56 3.40 4.79
CA CYS A 65 -17.84 2.20 5.19
C CYS A 65 -16.34 2.45 5.17
N SER A 66 -15.58 1.73 5.99
CA SER A 66 -14.12 1.84 5.96
C SER A 66 -13.42 0.51 5.75
N ILE A 67 -12.22 0.58 5.19
CA ILE A 67 -11.29 -0.54 5.11
C ILE A 67 -9.88 -0.10 5.55
N LYS A 68 -9.23 -0.93 6.32
CA LYS A 68 -7.82 -0.81 6.72
C LYS A 68 -7.05 -2.03 6.19
N SER A 69 -5.73 -2.01 6.26
CA SER A 69 -4.92 -3.19 5.90
C SER A 69 -5.26 -4.40 6.79
N ALA A 70 -5.08 -5.60 6.26
CA ALA A 70 -5.38 -6.86 6.96
C ALA A 70 -4.70 -7.00 8.32
N SER A 71 -3.57 -6.34 8.54
CA SER A 71 -2.87 -6.30 9.83
C SER A 71 -3.63 -5.55 10.94
N ASN A 72 -4.63 -4.74 10.58
CA ASN A 72 -5.47 -4.02 11.56
C ASN A 72 -6.73 -4.81 11.97
N TYR A 73 -6.90 -6.04 11.48
CA TYR A 73 -8.00 -6.92 11.82
C TYR A 73 -7.48 -8.13 12.60
N CYS A 74 -8.10 -8.43 13.74
CA CYS A 74 -7.83 -9.65 14.47
C CYS A 74 -8.46 -10.85 13.74
N CYS A 75 -7.76 -11.99 13.77
CA CYS A 75 -8.32 -13.22 13.25
C CYS A 75 -9.49 -13.69 14.12
N SER A 76 -10.62 -13.98 13.51
CA SER A 76 -11.80 -14.49 14.22
C SER A 76 -11.67 -15.94 14.67
N PHE A 77 -10.67 -16.68 14.19
CA PHE A 77 -10.42 -18.09 14.48
C PHE A 77 -9.21 -18.29 15.40
N LYS A 78 -8.14 -17.51 15.21
CA LYS A 78 -6.90 -17.60 15.98
C LYS A 78 -6.73 -16.36 16.86
N THR A 79 -6.91 -16.53 18.17
CA THR A 79 -6.76 -15.45 19.16
C THR A 79 -5.34 -14.90 19.15
N GLY A 80 -5.21 -13.58 19.21
CA GLY A 80 -3.90 -12.90 19.26
C GLY A 80 -3.17 -12.81 17.91
N GLN A 81 -3.74 -13.31 16.82
CA GLN A 81 -3.16 -13.26 15.48
C GLN A 81 -3.86 -12.23 14.59
N SER A 82 -3.08 -11.55 13.73
CA SER A 82 -3.65 -10.65 12.74
C SER A 82 -4.26 -11.42 11.57
N CYS A 83 -5.22 -10.80 10.87
CA CYS A 83 -5.74 -11.35 9.63
C CYS A 83 -4.66 -11.46 8.54
N ALA A 84 -3.68 -10.55 8.53
CA ALA A 84 -2.56 -10.60 7.59
C ALA A 84 -1.72 -11.88 7.76
N ASP A 85 -1.45 -12.28 9.02
CA ASP A 85 -0.70 -13.52 9.29
C ASP A 85 -1.53 -14.76 8.99
N SER A 86 -2.81 -14.75 9.33
CA SER A 86 -3.73 -15.83 8.98
C SER A 86 -3.87 -16.01 7.45
N GLN A 87 -3.78 -14.93 6.66
CA GLN A 87 -3.79 -15.04 5.20
C GLN A 87 -2.51 -15.65 4.62
N LYS A 88 -1.39 -15.59 5.32
CA LYS A 88 -0.18 -16.31 4.92
C LYS A 88 -0.34 -17.80 5.18
N GLU A 89 -0.84 -18.15 6.35
CA GLU A 89 -1.05 -19.55 6.76
C GLU A 89 -2.08 -20.27 5.91
N ILE A 90 -3.16 -19.58 5.48
CA ILE A 90 -4.21 -20.17 4.66
C ILE A 90 -3.70 -20.68 3.29
N LYS A 91 -2.56 -20.17 2.81
CA LYS A 91 -1.97 -20.59 1.54
C LYS A 91 -1.52 -22.06 1.57
N ILE A 92 -1.23 -22.58 2.75
CA ILE A 92 -0.74 -23.92 2.97
C ILE A 92 -1.74 -24.82 3.73
N GLU A 93 -2.78 -24.20 4.25
CA GLU A 93 -3.84 -24.94 4.96
C GLU A 93 -4.62 -25.83 4.01
N PRO A 94 -4.84 -27.11 4.33
CA PRO A 94 -5.68 -27.97 3.51
C PRO A 94 -7.08 -27.39 3.34
N LYS A 95 -7.58 -27.44 2.10
CA LYS A 95 -8.94 -26.97 1.81
C LYS A 95 -9.96 -27.77 2.59
N GLY A 96 -10.95 -27.09 3.16
CA GLY A 96 -12.04 -27.73 3.89
C GLY A 96 -11.85 -27.86 5.39
N THR A 97 -10.66 -27.57 5.95
CA THR A 97 -10.46 -27.49 7.41
C THR A 97 -11.32 -26.38 8.02
N LYS A 98 -11.55 -26.44 9.32
CA LYS A 98 -12.32 -25.41 10.05
C LYS A 98 -11.66 -24.03 9.90
N PHE A 99 -10.34 -23.96 9.97
CA PHE A 99 -9.59 -22.72 9.79
C PHE A 99 -9.73 -22.17 8.36
N TRP A 100 -9.56 -23.04 7.35
CA TRP A 100 -9.74 -22.66 5.95
C TRP A 100 -11.14 -22.11 5.69
N LYS A 101 -12.18 -22.82 6.13
CA LYS A 101 -13.59 -22.40 5.98
C LYS A 101 -13.82 -21.03 6.65
N ASN A 102 -13.30 -20.83 7.88
CA ASN A 102 -13.43 -19.55 8.56
C ASN A 102 -12.76 -18.41 7.80
N CYS A 103 -11.53 -18.61 7.30
CA CYS A 103 -10.81 -17.60 6.54
C CYS A 103 -11.47 -17.26 5.19
N VAL A 104 -12.15 -18.23 4.57
CA VAL A 104 -12.87 -18.00 3.30
C VAL A 104 -14.21 -17.31 3.55
N MET A 105 -14.99 -17.78 4.52
CA MET A 105 -16.39 -17.39 4.70
C MET A 105 -16.60 -16.32 5.77
N ASN A 106 -15.82 -16.33 6.86
CA ASN A 106 -16.08 -15.54 8.06
C ASN A 106 -14.99 -14.53 8.41
N CYS A 107 -13.96 -14.37 7.57
CA CYS A 107 -12.89 -13.42 7.81
C CYS A 107 -13.41 -11.98 7.91
N GLY A 108 -13.21 -11.34 9.06
CA GLY A 108 -13.63 -9.95 9.31
C GLY A 108 -13.05 -8.96 8.31
N TYR A 109 -11.77 -9.12 7.95
CA TYR A 109 -11.14 -8.30 6.92
C TYR A 109 -11.79 -8.49 5.54
N LYS A 110 -12.03 -9.73 5.10
CA LYS A 110 -12.69 -9.98 3.80
C LYS A 110 -14.09 -9.40 3.76
N LYS A 111 -14.87 -9.59 4.81
CA LYS A 111 -16.21 -8.98 4.93
C LYS A 111 -16.15 -7.46 4.86
N ALA A 112 -15.21 -6.84 5.58
CA ALA A 112 -15.02 -5.39 5.54
C ALA A 112 -14.58 -4.93 4.13
N LYS A 113 -13.70 -5.67 3.45
CA LYS A 113 -13.23 -5.37 2.10
C LYS A 113 -14.38 -5.45 1.08
N THR A 114 -15.17 -6.51 1.12
CA THR A 114 -16.35 -6.66 0.25
C THR A 114 -17.34 -5.52 0.49
N LYS A 115 -17.68 -5.24 1.75
CA LYS A 115 -18.56 -4.13 2.11
C LYS A 115 -18.04 -2.78 1.61
N PHE A 116 -16.73 -2.54 1.71
CA PHE A 116 -16.10 -1.31 1.20
C PHE A 116 -16.20 -1.21 -0.33
N ILE A 117 -15.91 -2.29 -1.05
CA ILE A 117 -15.96 -2.33 -2.52
C ILE A 117 -17.39 -2.07 -3.02
N GLU A 118 -18.37 -2.67 -2.38
CA GLU A 118 -19.80 -2.57 -2.75
C GLU A 118 -20.47 -1.28 -2.25
N SER A 119 -19.84 -0.57 -1.30
CA SER A 119 -20.42 0.64 -0.73
C SER A 119 -20.47 1.79 -1.74
N LYS A 120 -21.48 2.63 -1.61
CA LYS A 120 -21.57 3.90 -2.35
C LYS A 120 -20.53 4.92 -1.88
N LEU A 121 -20.21 4.91 -0.58
CA LEU A 121 -19.27 5.79 0.08
C LEU A 121 -18.28 4.95 0.87
N GLY A 122 -17.03 4.97 0.47
CA GLY A 122 -15.97 4.18 1.14
C GLY A 122 -14.78 5.04 1.52
N VAL A 123 -14.35 4.99 2.80
CA VAL A 123 -13.18 5.73 3.30
C VAL A 123 -12.03 4.79 3.62
N THR A 124 -10.83 5.17 3.20
CA THR A 124 -9.59 4.44 3.53
C THR A 124 -8.42 5.41 3.65
N ASN A 125 -7.26 4.94 4.07
CA ASN A 125 -6.06 5.78 4.05
C ASN A 125 -5.38 5.74 2.68
N PHE A 126 -4.73 6.85 2.35
CA PHE A 126 -4.13 7.08 1.04
C PHE A 126 -3.10 5.99 0.63
N PRO A 127 -2.11 5.61 1.49
CA PRO A 127 -1.17 4.55 1.13
C PRO A 127 -1.84 3.20 0.83
N TYR A 128 -2.89 2.85 1.56
CA TYR A 128 -3.63 1.61 1.34
C TYR A 128 -4.41 1.65 0.03
N LEU A 129 -5.07 2.78 -0.27
CA LEU A 129 -5.80 2.97 -1.52
C LEU A 129 -4.86 2.79 -2.73
N ILE A 130 -3.75 3.52 -2.77
CA ILE A 130 -2.79 3.43 -3.87
C ILE A 130 -2.23 2.01 -4.02
N THR A 131 -1.87 1.37 -2.90
CA THR A 131 -1.32 0.00 -2.93
C THR A 131 -2.34 -1.00 -3.46
N GLU A 132 -3.57 -0.95 -2.99
CA GLU A 132 -4.62 -1.90 -3.39
C GLU A 132 -5.13 -1.64 -4.81
N SER A 133 -5.15 -0.40 -5.27
CA SER A 133 -5.57 -0.08 -6.65
C SER A 133 -4.48 -0.43 -7.67
N ASN A 134 -3.22 -0.11 -7.37
CA ASN A 134 -2.14 -0.19 -8.36
C ASN A 134 -1.31 -1.48 -8.31
N LEU A 135 -1.15 -2.09 -7.13
CA LEU A 135 -0.31 -3.29 -6.99
C LEU A 135 -1.10 -4.58 -6.84
N SER A 136 -2.22 -4.55 -6.13
CA SER A 136 -3.01 -5.77 -5.90
C SER A 136 -4.23 -5.88 -6.81
N GLY A 137 -4.68 -4.78 -7.40
CA GLY A 137 -5.92 -4.71 -8.18
C GLY A 137 -7.18 -5.00 -7.34
N GLY A 138 -7.02 -4.97 -6.01
CA GLY A 138 -8.08 -5.36 -5.08
C GLY A 138 -9.14 -4.31 -4.81
N ILE A 139 -8.88 -3.06 -5.21
CA ILE A 139 -9.84 -1.94 -5.16
C ILE A 139 -9.87 -1.32 -6.55
N LYS A 140 -11.06 -1.29 -7.15
CA LYS A 140 -11.28 -0.63 -8.43
C LYS A 140 -11.53 0.86 -8.22
N PRO A 141 -11.15 1.72 -9.16
CA PRO A 141 -11.54 3.13 -9.15
C PRO A 141 -13.05 3.29 -9.07
N LYS A 142 -13.49 4.36 -8.45
CA LYS A 142 -14.87 4.86 -8.46
C LYS A 142 -14.92 6.18 -9.21
N GLU A 143 -16.12 6.62 -9.55
CA GLU A 143 -16.32 7.83 -10.35
C GLU A 143 -15.85 9.09 -9.62
N LEU A 144 -15.85 9.08 -8.29
CA LEU A 144 -15.39 10.21 -7.48
C LEU A 144 -14.33 9.76 -6.46
N LEU A 145 -13.22 10.49 -6.42
CA LEU A 145 -12.21 10.38 -5.37
C LEU A 145 -12.15 11.71 -4.59
N VAL A 146 -12.44 11.64 -3.31
CA VAL A 146 -12.29 12.76 -2.37
C VAL A 146 -11.04 12.54 -1.55
N ILE A 147 -10.08 13.45 -1.67
CA ILE A 147 -8.82 13.40 -0.93
C ILE A 147 -8.86 14.47 0.16
N ASP A 148 -8.99 14.03 1.40
CA ASP A 148 -8.90 14.92 2.57
C ASP A 148 -7.43 15.20 2.91
N GLU A 149 -7.12 16.44 3.32
CA GLU A 149 -5.75 16.91 3.54
C GLU A 149 -4.86 16.75 2.29
N ALA A 150 -5.36 17.16 1.13
CA ALA A 150 -4.73 16.97 -0.19
C ALA A 150 -3.32 17.58 -0.30
N HIS A 151 -2.95 18.51 0.59
CA HIS A 151 -1.59 19.04 0.66
C HIS A 151 -0.52 17.97 0.96
N ASN A 152 -0.91 16.79 1.46
CA ASN A 152 0.00 15.67 1.71
C ASN A 152 0.17 14.73 0.52
N VAL A 153 -0.62 14.88 -0.55
CA VAL A 153 -0.64 13.94 -1.69
C VAL A 153 0.73 13.80 -2.33
N GLU A 154 1.41 14.91 -2.59
CA GLU A 154 2.76 14.89 -3.18
C GLU A 154 3.73 14.07 -2.34
N SER A 155 3.76 14.31 -1.02
CA SER A 155 4.61 13.57 -0.09
C SER A 155 4.28 12.08 -0.06
N GLU A 156 3.01 11.71 -0.07
CA GLU A 156 2.58 10.31 -0.05
C GLU A 156 2.89 9.60 -1.39
N LEU A 157 2.70 10.26 -2.53
CA LEU A 157 3.09 9.75 -3.84
C LEU A 157 4.61 9.59 -3.93
N SER A 158 5.38 10.57 -3.47
CA SER A 158 6.83 10.51 -3.43
C SER A 158 7.32 9.30 -2.63
N LYS A 159 6.77 9.05 -1.43
CA LYS A 159 7.06 7.86 -0.62
C LYS A 159 6.68 6.56 -1.30
N PHE A 160 5.59 6.56 -2.07
CA PHE A 160 5.14 5.37 -2.80
C PHE A 160 6.10 5.04 -3.95
N VAL A 161 6.58 6.03 -4.68
CA VAL A 161 7.48 5.90 -5.84
C VAL A 161 8.95 5.75 -5.41
N GLU A 162 9.36 6.37 -4.30
CA GLU A 162 10.72 6.33 -3.78
C GLU A 162 11.29 4.92 -3.71
N VAL A 163 12.54 4.77 -4.15
CA VAL A 163 13.32 3.54 -4.01
C VAL A 163 14.41 3.73 -2.98
N SER A 164 14.49 2.84 -2.02
CA SER A 164 15.57 2.85 -1.02
C SER A 164 16.10 1.45 -0.74
N VAL A 165 17.39 1.35 -0.45
CA VAL A 165 18.02 0.13 0.04
C VAL A 165 18.86 0.45 1.26
N SER A 166 18.62 -0.27 2.34
CA SER A 166 19.43 -0.17 3.57
C SER A 166 20.29 -1.39 3.77
N SER A 167 21.44 -1.21 4.43
CA SER A 167 22.31 -2.33 4.80
C SER A 167 21.61 -3.33 5.72
N ARG A 168 20.71 -2.86 6.56
CA ARG A 168 19.87 -3.73 7.43
C ARG A 168 18.92 -4.60 6.61
N PHE A 169 18.23 -4.01 5.63
CA PHE A 169 17.35 -4.75 4.73
C PHE A 169 18.15 -5.78 3.91
N ALA A 170 19.28 -5.35 3.33
CA ALA A 170 20.14 -6.25 2.56
C ALA A 170 20.67 -7.43 3.40
N LYS A 171 21.11 -7.20 4.63
CA LYS A 171 21.57 -8.26 5.56
C LYS A 171 20.47 -9.25 5.93
N GLN A 172 19.21 -8.84 5.94
CA GLN A 172 18.08 -9.74 6.22
C GLN A 172 17.93 -10.86 5.20
N PHE A 173 18.33 -10.60 3.94
CA PHE A 173 18.15 -11.53 2.82
C PHE A 173 19.45 -12.12 2.31
N PHE A 174 20.56 -11.45 2.54
CA PHE A 174 21.87 -11.87 2.04
C PHE A 174 22.85 -12.07 3.21
N LYS A 175 23.54 -13.21 3.21
CA LYS A 175 24.52 -13.54 4.26
C LYS A 175 25.71 -12.59 4.29
N SER A 176 26.17 -12.15 3.10
CA SER A 176 27.23 -11.15 2.95
C SER A 176 26.60 -9.76 2.83
N GLY A 177 27.16 -8.79 3.56
CA GLY A 177 26.78 -7.38 3.39
C GLY A 177 27.16 -6.89 1.99
N PHE A 178 26.62 -5.75 1.60
CA PHE A 178 26.99 -5.03 0.38
C PHE A 178 27.77 -3.78 0.73
N ASP A 179 28.81 -3.49 -0.02
CA ASP A 179 29.39 -2.17 -0.07
C ASP A 179 28.53 -1.32 -1.03
N PHE A 180 27.83 -0.37 -0.46
CA PHE A 180 26.98 0.52 -1.23
C PHE A 180 27.82 1.60 -1.91
N PRO A 181 27.63 1.80 -3.22
CA PRO A 181 28.20 2.96 -3.88
C PRO A 181 27.60 4.26 -3.30
N THR A 182 28.39 5.32 -3.29
CA THR A 182 28.03 6.60 -2.66
C THR A 182 27.66 7.69 -3.66
N THR A 183 27.73 7.40 -4.96
CA THR A 183 27.39 8.36 -6.01
C THR A 183 26.20 7.85 -6.82
N LYS A 184 25.37 8.77 -7.30
CA LYS A 184 24.15 8.49 -8.06
C LYS A 184 24.36 7.51 -9.21
N ALA A 185 25.31 7.80 -10.09
CA ALA A 185 25.57 6.98 -11.26
C ALA A 185 26.07 5.55 -10.92
N LYS A 186 27.01 5.46 -9.95
CA LYS A 186 27.53 4.16 -9.51
C LYS A 186 26.45 3.35 -8.79
N THR A 187 25.58 3.98 -8.01
CA THR A 187 24.49 3.31 -7.30
C THR A 187 23.42 2.82 -8.26
N TYR A 188 23.08 3.58 -9.29
CA TYR A 188 22.18 3.13 -10.34
C TYR A 188 22.72 1.91 -11.10
N ALA A 189 23.98 1.96 -11.54
CA ALA A 189 24.62 0.84 -12.21
C ALA A 189 24.67 -0.41 -11.30
N TRP A 190 25.03 -0.22 -10.02
CA TRP A 190 25.05 -1.29 -9.03
C TRP A 190 23.67 -1.91 -8.79
N LEU A 191 22.60 -1.10 -8.72
CA LEU A 191 21.23 -1.59 -8.61
C LEU A 191 20.86 -2.48 -9.80
N ARG A 192 21.12 -2.00 -11.02
CA ARG A 192 20.76 -2.68 -12.27
C ARG A 192 21.56 -3.97 -12.46
N ASP A 193 22.87 -3.91 -12.28
CA ASP A 193 23.79 -4.96 -12.72
C ASP A 193 24.12 -5.98 -11.62
N ILE A 194 23.99 -5.59 -10.34
CA ILE A 194 24.40 -6.43 -9.20
C ILE A 194 23.22 -6.74 -8.29
N TYR A 195 22.54 -5.71 -7.77
CA TYR A 195 21.58 -5.90 -6.70
C TYR A 195 20.31 -6.59 -7.18
N VAL A 196 19.67 -6.09 -8.23
CA VAL A 196 18.42 -6.66 -8.77
C VAL A 196 18.62 -8.10 -9.26
N PRO A 197 19.67 -8.47 -9.98
CA PRO A 197 19.94 -9.88 -10.30
C PRO A 197 20.09 -10.77 -9.06
N LYS A 198 20.80 -10.31 -8.01
CA LYS A 198 20.92 -11.06 -6.74
C LYS A 198 19.58 -11.22 -6.03
N VAL A 199 18.72 -10.17 -6.01
CA VAL A 199 17.38 -10.26 -5.45
C VAL A 199 16.55 -11.30 -6.19
N LYS A 200 16.55 -11.30 -7.53
CA LYS A 200 15.86 -12.29 -8.37
C LYS A 200 16.33 -13.71 -8.08
N THR A 201 17.61 -13.94 -8.00
CA THR A 201 18.21 -15.25 -7.67
C THR A 201 17.77 -15.71 -6.27
N ARG A 202 17.82 -14.80 -5.28
CA ARG A 202 17.40 -15.11 -3.91
C ARG A 202 15.93 -15.46 -3.82
N MET A 203 15.08 -14.74 -4.54
CA MET A 203 13.65 -15.04 -4.61
C MET A 203 13.38 -16.43 -5.16
N LYS A 204 14.01 -16.80 -6.28
CA LYS A 204 13.87 -18.16 -6.85
C LYS A 204 14.30 -19.25 -5.85
N ALA A 205 15.39 -19.03 -5.13
CA ALA A 205 15.87 -19.96 -4.10
C ALA A 205 14.87 -20.08 -2.92
N MET A 206 14.21 -18.97 -2.53
CA MET A 206 13.18 -18.98 -1.49
C MET A 206 11.90 -19.68 -1.97
N GLU A 207 11.48 -19.47 -3.20
CA GLU A 207 10.34 -20.15 -3.83
C GLU A 207 10.55 -21.68 -3.85
N ALA A 208 11.69 -22.13 -4.34
CA ALA A 208 12.05 -23.55 -4.32
C ALA A 208 12.16 -24.12 -2.88
N GLY A 209 12.56 -23.32 -1.91
CA GLY A 209 12.57 -23.69 -0.50
C GLY A 209 11.17 -23.89 0.07
N ILE A 210 10.24 -22.99 -0.29
CA ILE A 210 8.83 -23.08 0.13
C ILE A 210 8.15 -24.31 -0.45
N GLU A 211 8.37 -24.62 -1.73
CA GLU A 211 7.79 -25.80 -2.38
C GLU A 211 8.22 -27.13 -1.73
N ARG A 212 9.44 -27.17 -1.18
CA ARG A 212 10.00 -28.33 -0.47
C ARG A 212 9.68 -28.38 1.01
N PHE A 213 8.99 -27.37 1.51
CA PHE A 213 8.74 -27.23 2.94
C PHE A 213 7.68 -28.23 3.41
N ASN A 214 8.10 -29.23 4.19
CA ASN A 214 7.20 -30.19 4.78
C ASN A 214 6.58 -29.60 6.05
N ILE A 215 5.27 -29.33 6.02
CA ILE A 215 4.60 -28.51 7.02
C ILE A 215 4.12 -29.41 8.17
N SER A 216 4.78 -29.24 9.31
CA SER A 216 4.30 -29.70 10.62
C SER A 216 3.83 -28.51 11.45
N GLU A 217 3.02 -28.69 12.48
CA GLU A 217 2.59 -27.61 13.38
C GLU A 217 3.75 -26.83 13.97
N SER A 218 4.87 -27.47 14.25
CA SER A 218 6.09 -26.84 14.78
C SER A 218 6.79 -25.93 13.76
N SER A 219 6.60 -26.16 12.45
CA SER A 219 7.23 -25.40 11.37
C SER A 219 6.39 -24.24 10.83
N LEU A 220 5.15 -24.09 11.27
CA LEU A 220 4.22 -23.07 10.79
C LEU A 220 4.72 -21.63 11.00
N LYS A 221 5.34 -21.35 12.16
CA LYS A 221 5.93 -20.03 12.45
C LYS A 221 7.07 -19.69 11.50
N GLU A 222 7.90 -20.67 11.18
CA GLU A 222 9.01 -20.50 10.24
C GLU A 222 8.50 -20.28 8.82
N PHE A 223 7.52 -21.05 8.38
CA PHE A 223 6.85 -20.86 7.10
C PHE A 223 6.24 -19.46 6.97
N THR A 224 5.49 -18.99 7.96
CA THR A 224 4.90 -17.63 7.98
C THR A 224 5.96 -16.55 7.90
N LYS A 225 7.11 -16.76 8.56
CA LYS A 225 8.26 -15.85 8.48
C LYS A 225 8.87 -15.81 7.08
N ILE A 226 9.12 -16.97 6.47
CA ILE A 226 9.72 -17.07 5.13
C ILE A 226 8.79 -16.49 4.07
N THR A 227 7.50 -16.80 4.11
CA THR A 227 6.52 -16.23 3.17
C THR A 227 6.38 -14.72 3.33
N GLY A 228 6.40 -14.21 4.56
CA GLY A 228 6.42 -12.77 4.82
C GLY A 228 7.66 -12.07 4.28
N GLN A 229 8.83 -12.69 4.40
CA GLN A 229 10.08 -12.19 3.82
C GLN A 229 10.01 -12.20 2.28
N MET A 230 9.43 -13.23 1.70
CA MET A 230 9.27 -13.33 0.24
C MET A 230 8.32 -12.27 -0.31
N ASP A 231 7.19 -12.02 0.35
CA ASP A 231 6.24 -10.97 -0.04
C ASP A 231 6.90 -9.58 0.03
N LEU A 232 7.72 -9.33 1.07
CA LEU A 232 8.48 -8.10 1.24
C LEU A 232 9.51 -7.92 0.10
N MET A 233 10.24 -8.98 -0.23
CA MET A 233 11.24 -8.96 -1.32
C MET A 233 10.58 -8.80 -2.69
N ARG A 234 9.41 -9.41 -2.91
CA ARG A 234 8.63 -9.27 -4.15
C ARG A 234 8.16 -7.83 -4.35
N SER A 235 7.62 -7.21 -3.32
CA SER A 235 7.22 -5.79 -3.35
C SER A 235 8.43 -4.88 -3.60
N HIS A 236 9.56 -5.15 -2.95
CA HIS A 236 10.80 -4.41 -3.16
C HIS A 236 11.32 -4.54 -4.60
N LEU A 237 11.34 -5.76 -5.15
CA LEU A 237 11.76 -6.00 -6.54
C LEU A 237 10.83 -5.32 -7.55
N SER A 238 9.53 -5.30 -7.31
CA SER A 238 8.56 -4.61 -8.16
C SER A 238 8.87 -3.11 -8.24
N LYS A 239 9.12 -2.47 -7.10
CA LYS A 239 9.52 -1.05 -7.04
C LYS A 239 10.85 -0.80 -7.78
N LEU A 240 11.84 -1.67 -7.59
CA LEU A 240 13.13 -1.56 -8.26
C LEU A 240 13.01 -1.68 -9.78
N ASN A 241 12.24 -2.65 -10.27
CA ASN A 241 12.03 -2.83 -11.70
C ASN A 241 11.35 -1.59 -12.31
N HIS A 242 10.28 -1.11 -11.69
CA HIS A 242 9.59 0.11 -12.14
C HIS A 242 10.50 1.34 -12.14
N PHE A 243 11.34 1.48 -11.10
CA PHE A 243 12.35 2.52 -11.05
C PHE A 243 13.35 2.40 -12.20
N LEU A 244 13.91 1.21 -12.45
CA LEU A 244 14.91 0.99 -13.49
C LEU A 244 14.36 1.25 -14.90
N GLU A 245 13.08 0.97 -15.12
CA GLU A 245 12.37 1.23 -16.39
C GLU A 245 12.16 2.73 -16.65
N LYS A 246 11.89 3.50 -15.59
CA LYS A 246 11.55 4.93 -15.70
C LYS A 246 12.67 5.87 -15.28
N TYR A 247 13.83 5.36 -14.90
CA TYR A 247 14.92 6.18 -14.40
C TYR A 247 15.45 7.14 -15.45
N ASN A 248 15.48 8.42 -15.08
CA ASN A 248 16.19 9.48 -15.77
C ASN A 248 17.05 10.23 -14.75
N SER A 249 18.33 10.41 -15.05
CA SER A 249 19.27 11.09 -14.16
C SER A 249 18.81 12.48 -13.73
N ASP A 250 18.13 13.21 -14.61
CA ASP A 250 17.79 14.61 -14.37
C ASP A 250 16.51 14.77 -13.53
N THR A 251 15.69 13.72 -13.44
CA THR A 251 14.38 13.75 -12.75
C THR A 251 14.36 13.04 -11.42
N TRP A 252 15.51 12.49 -10.98
CA TRP A 252 15.63 11.79 -9.71
C TRP A 252 16.72 12.41 -8.83
N LEU A 253 16.43 12.62 -7.56
CA LEU A 253 17.40 12.94 -6.52
C LEU A 253 18.02 11.68 -5.98
N PHE A 254 19.29 11.77 -5.56
CA PHE A 254 19.99 10.71 -4.88
C PHE A 254 20.47 11.21 -3.52
N GLU A 255 20.16 10.46 -2.49
CA GLU A 255 20.61 10.72 -1.13
C GLU A 255 21.32 9.47 -0.59
N TYR A 256 22.45 9.66 0.06
CA TYR A 256 23.19 8.61 0.73
C TYR A 256 23.37 8.95 2.20
N GLU A 257 22.93 8.06 3.06
CA GLU A 257 23.05 8.17 4.50
C GLU A 257 24.03 7.12 5.02
N ASN A 258 24.99 7.58 5.83
CA ASN A 258 25.91 6.70 6.53
C ASN A 258 25.77 6.99 8.03
N GLU A 259 24.75 6.39 8.66
CA GLU A 259 24.52 6.55 10.08
C GLU A 259 25.38 5.56 10.88
N THR A 260 26.07 6.06 11.87
CA THR A 260 26.77 5.24 12.87
C THR A 260 25.76 4.55 13.78
N GLY A 261 25.97 3.29 14.12
CA GLY A 261 25.13 2.50 15.00
C GLY A 261 24.15 1.55 14.31
N LEU A 262 22.96 1.37 14.87
CA LEU A 262 21.98 0.36 14.44
C LEU A 262 21.32 0.62 13.07
N LYS A 263 21.32 1.85 12.57
CA LYS A 263 20.68 2.21 11.30
C LYS A 263 21.52 1.83 10.09
N GLY A 264 22.84 1.98 10.14
CA GLY A 264 23.77 1.59 9.09
C GLY A 264 23.66 2.45 7.82
N LYS A 265 24.25 1.95 6.74
CA LYS A 265 24.27 2.63 5.44
C LYS A 265 22.91 2.50 4.75
N ARG A 266 22.45 3.57 4.10
CA ARG A 266 21.21 3.60 3.31
C ARG A 266 21.35 4.59 2.16
N PHE A 267 20.71 4.31 1.06
CA PHE A 267 20.53 5.27 -0.01
C PHE A 267 19.09 5.32 -0.49
N TYR A 268 18.75 6.45 -1.13
CA TYR A 268 17.43 6.72 -1.68
C TYR A 268 17.56 7.29 -3.09
N PHE A 269 16.62 6.88 -3.93
CA PHE A 269 16.26 7.59 -5.13
C PHE A 269 14.86 8.14 -4.96
N LYS A 270 14.71 9.46 -5.02
CA LYS A 270 13.45 10.18 -4.89
C LYS A 270 13.14 10.91 -6.19
N PRO A 271 11.91 10.84 -6.72
CA PRO A 271 11.56 11.65 -7.87
C PRO A 271 11.57 13.13 -7.46
N ILE A 272 12.05 14.01 -8.35
CA ILE A 272 11.99 15.48 -8.16
C ILE A 272 10.55 15.95 -8.28
N ASP A 273 9.83 15.34 -9.22
CA ASP A 273 8.42 15.65 -9.49
C ASP A 273 7.63 14.34 -9.58
N VAL A 274 6.50 14.30 -8.91
CA VAL A 274 5.59 13.15 -8.87
C VAL A 274 4.36 13.33 -9.78
N SER A 275 4.23 14.45 -10.47
CA SER A 275 3.06 14.76 -11.31
C SER A 275 2.84 13.70 -12.40
N SER A 276 3.93 13.24 -13.04
CA SER A 276 3.88 12.19 -14.05
C SER A 276 3.43 10.83 -13.52
N TYR A 277 3.55 10.60 -12.20
CA TYR A 277 3.06 9.40 -11.52
C TYR A 277 1.64 9.58 -11.00
N ALA A 278 1.26 10.81 -10.63
CA ALA A 278 -0.06 11.11 -10.07
C ALA A 278 -1.17 10.68 -11.03
N GLU A 279 -1.05 10.99 -12.32
CA GLU A 279 -2.05 10.65 -13.34
C GLU A 279 -2.27 9.12 -13.47
N SER A 280 -1.22 8.33 -13.26
CA SER A 280 -1.30 6.87 -13.37
C SER A 280 -1.69 6.19 -12.05
N LEU A 281 -1.54 6.87 -10.92
CA LEU A 281 -1.76 6.31 -9.58
C LEU A 281 -3.10 6.75 -8.97
N LEU A 282 -3.65 7.85 -9.39
CA LEU A 282 -4.93 8.42 -8.96
C LEU A 282 -6.02 8.25 -10.02
#